data_4576f7cc042448199cec6baf9fed9bbe
#
_entry.id   4576f7cc042448199cec6baf9fed9bbe
#
_cell.length_a   1.000
_cell.length_b   1.000
_cell.length_c   1.000
_cell.angle_alpha   90.00
_cell.angle_beta   90.00
_cell.angle_gamma   90.00
#
_symmetry.space_group_name_H-M   'P 1'
#
loop_
_entity.id
_entity.type
_entity.pdbx_description
1 polymer ?
#
loop_
_entity_poly.entity_id
_entity_poly.type
_entity_poly.pdbx_seq_one_letter_code
_entity_poly.pdbx_strand_id
1 'polypeptide(L)'
;HARNYAFFDAPVGMIFTIDDFLQPGSWLDYGMFLQSIMVAARGHGLHTCAQAAFATYHKTIREQLSVPDGQTIICGMSLGYADPDAPENAFTPEREPVEAYTTFVD
;
A
#
# COMPACT_ATOMS: atom_id res chain seq x y z
N HIS A 1 13.37 9.03 5.29
CA HIS A 1 12.48 9.43 4.18
C HIS A 1 12.90 8.83 2.84
N ALA A 2 14.22 8.83 2.50
CA ALA A 2 14.74 8.26 1.25
C ALA A 2 14.50 6.73 1.14
N ARG A 3 14.63 5.97 2.22
CA ARG A 3 14.41 4.51 2.25
C ARG A 3 13.01 4.09 1.81
N ASN A 4 12.01 4.98 1.96
CA ASN A 4 10.66 4.73 1.46
C ASN A 4 10.65 4.45 -0.05
N TYR A 5 11.44 5.20 -0.81
CA TYR A 5 11.53 5.06 -2.28
C TYR A 5 12.48 3.96 -2.74
N ALA A 6 13.20 3.35 -1.82
CA ALA A 6 13.96 2.12 -2.01
C ALA A 6 13.18 0.88 -1.48
N PHE A 7 11.87 0.99 -1.32
CA PHE A 7 11.01 -0.06 -0.78
C PHE A 7 11.50 -0.62 0.58
N PHE A 8 12.17 0.21 1.39
CA PHE A 8 12.80 -0.18 2.66
C PHE A 8 13.78 -1.34 2.54
N ASP A 9 14.49 -1.42 1.41
CA ASP A 9 15.43 -2.49 1.07
C ASP A 9 14.78 -3.89 0.93
N ALA A 10 13.46 -3.94 0.75
CA ALA A 10 12.75 -5.18 0.49
C ALA A 10 13.16 -5.78 -0.86
N PRO A 11 13.21 -7.12 -0.98
CA PRO A 11 13.61 -7.80 -2.22
C PRO A 11 12.63 -7.60 -3.38
N VAL A 12 11.37 -7.25 -3.08
CA VAL A 12 10.33 -7.01 -4.09
C VAL A 12 9.65 -5.67 -3.82
N GLY A 13 9.62 -4.83 -4.84
CA GLY A 13 8.82 -3.62 -4.90
C GLY A 13 7.75 -3.74 -5.98
N MET A 14 6.53 -3.36 -5.65
CA MET A 14 5.39 -3.37 -6.57
C MET A 14 4.86 -1.95 -6.73
N ILE A 15 4.44 -1.59 -7.94
CA ILE A 15 3.71 -0.37 -8.22
C ILE A 15 2.31 -0.74 -8.67
N PHE A 16 1.31 -0.10 -8.08
CA PHE A 16 -0.10 -0.36 -8.33
C PHE A 16 -0.74 0.79 -9.09
N THR A 17 -1.48 0.43 -10.13
CA THR A 17 -2.19 1.38 -11.00
C THR A 17 -3.66 0.99 -11.15
N ILE A 18 -4.48 1.97 -11.47
CA ILE A 18 -5.91 1.79 -11.78
C ILE A 18 -6.25 2.59 -13.04
N ASP A 19 -7.21 2.13 -13.83
CA ASP A 19 -7.67 2.86 -15.00
C ASP A 19 -8.36 4.19 -14.60
N ASP A 20 -8.02 5.27 -15.30
CA ASP A 20 -8.45 6.64 -14.96
C ASP A 20 -9.97 6.84 -15.03
N PHE A 21 -10.66 6.06 -15.88
CA PHE A 21 -12.11 6.18 -16.04
C PHE A 21 -12.91 5.53 -14.90
N LEU A 22 -12.26 4.80 -14.00
CA LEU A 22 -12.94 4.11 -12.90
C LEU A 22 -13.38 5.08 -11.80
N GLN A 23 -14.58 4.85 -11.29
CA GLN A 23 -15.26 5.71 -10.33
C GLN A 23 -14.99 5.26 -8.87
N PRO A 24 -15.42 6.05 -7.86
CA PRO A 24 -15.14 5.77 -6.44
C PRO A 24 -15.43 4.34 -5.97
N GLY A 25 -16.45 3.67 -6.51
CA GLY A 25 -16.73 2.27 -6.17
C GLY A 25 -15.57 1.35 -6.49
N SER A 26 -14.95 1.50 -7.66
CA SER A 26 -13.77 0.71 -8.05
C SER A 26 -12.55 1.03 -7.20
N TRP A 27 -12.43 2.26 -6.69
CA TRP A 27 -11.36 2.62 -5.76
C TRP A 27 -11.53 1.92 -4.41
N LEU A 28 -12.78 1.75 -3.97
CA LEU A 28 -13.11 0.98 -2.76
C LEU A 28 -12.71 -0.50 -2.94
N ASP A 29 -13.10 -1.10 -4.08
CA ASP A 29 -12.74 -2.48 -4.42
C ASP A 29 -11.22 -2.65 -4.51
N TYR A 30 -10.54 -1.64 -5.06
CA TYR A 30 -9.08 -1.64 -5.18
C TYR A 30 -8.39 -1.65 -3.80
N GLY A 31 -8.90 -0.90 -2.84
CA GLY A 31 -8.41 -0.94 -1.45
C GLY A 31 -8.56 -2.34 -0.82
N MET A 32 -9.69 -3.00 -1.05
CA MET A 32 -9.91 -4.38 -0.60
C MET A 32 -8.98 -5.37 -1.30
N PHE A 33 -8.70 -5.18 -2.59
CA PHE A 33 -7.71 -5.95 -3.34
C PHE A 33 -6.31 -5.82 -2.75
N LEU A 34 -5.84 -4.59 -2.47
CA LEU A 34 -4.55 -4.34 -1.84
C LEU A 34 -4.46 -5.03 -0.47
N GLN A 35 -5.49 -4.92 0.36
CA GLN A 35 -5.56 -5.58 1.65
C GLN A 35 -5.53 -7.11 1.51
N SER A 36 -6.19 -7.67 0.49
CA SER A 36 -6.18 -9.11 0.23
C SER A 36 -4.77 -9.62 -0.10
N ILE A 37 -3.98 -8.85 -0.87
CA ILE A 37 -2.56 -9.16 -1.14
C ILE A 37 -1.78 -9.19 0.19
N MET A 38 -1.97 -8.19 1.04
CA MET A 38 -1.26 -8.08 2.32
C MET A 38 -1.59 -9.27 3.24
N VAL A 39 -2.86 -9.66 3.32
CA VAL A 39 -3.30 -10.83 4.11
C VAL A 39 -2.73 -12.13 3.54
N ALA A 40 -2.79 -12.31 2.21
CA ALA A 40 -2.23 -13.49 1.56
C ALA A 40 -0.71 -13.61 1.79
N ALA A 41 0.02 -12.50 1.70
CA ALA A 41 1.45 -12.47 1.99
C ALA A 41 1.74 -12.97 3.41
N ARG A 42 0.94 -12.56 4.41
CA ARG A 42 1.07 -13.06 5.79
C ARG A 42 0.84 -14.57 5.88
N GLY A 43 -0.11 -15.11 5.10
CA GLY A 43 -0.33 -16.56 5.00
C GLY A 43 0.89 -17.34 4.49
N HIS A 44 1.75 -16.68 3.72
CA HIS A 44 3.03 -17.21 3.23
C HIS A 44 4.24 -16.83 4.10
N GLY A 45 4.02 -16.26 5.29
CA GLY A 45 5.10 -15.84 6.19
C GLY A 45 5.82 -14.56 5.76
N LEU A 46 5.30 -13.85 4.75
CA LEU A 46 5.86 -12.61 4.25
C LEU A 46 5.22 -11.39 4.91
N HIS A 47 5.90 -10.25 4.80
CA HIS A 47 5.45 -8.95 5.27
C HIS A 47 5.34 -7.98 4.10
N THR A 48 4.44 -7.02 4.23
CA THR A 48 4.21 -5.98 3.23
C THR A 48 4.11 -4.62 3.88
N CYS A 49 4.43 -3.58 3.10
CA CYS A 49 4.18 -2.20 3.51
C CYS A 49 3.65 -1.43 2.30
N ALA A 50 2.39 -1.00 2.37
CA ALA A 50 1.80 -0.12 1.35
C ALA A 50 2.33 1.31 1.51
N GLN A 51 2.72 1.94 0.38
CA GLN A 51 3.49 3.18 0.35
C GLN A 51 2.83 4.18 -0.60
N ALA A 52 1.87 4.96 -0.10
CA ALA A 52 1.18 6.00 -0.87
C ALA A 52 2.12 7.10 -1.40
N ALA A 53 3.28 7.27 -0.77
CA ALA A 53 4.28 8.27 -1.17
C ALA A 53 4.73 8.14 -2.64
N PHE A 54 4.70 6.95 -3.23
CA PHE A 54 5.03 6.74 -4.63
C PHE A 54 4.11 7.51 -5.60
N ALA A 55 2.84 7.72 -5.25
CA ALA A 55 1.91 8.47 -6.09
C ALA A 55 2.38 9.93 -6.34
N THR A 56 3.14 10.50 -5.42
CA THR A 56 3.73 11.86 -5.58
C THR A 56 4.71 11.93 -6.77
N TYR A 57 5.38 10.84 -7.08
CA TYR A 57 6.38 10.75 -8.15
C TYR A 57 5.83 10.03 -9.40
N HIS A 58 4.52 10.07 -9.59
CA HIS A 58 3.83 9.36 -10.68
C HIS A 58 4.43 9.62 -12.07
N LYS A 59 4.93 10.84 -12.36
CA LYS A 59 5.54 11.18 -13.65
C LYS A 59 6.82 10.37 -13.89
N THR A 60 7.73 10.39 -12.92
CA THR A 60 8.99 9.64 -13.01
C THR A 60 8.74 8.13 -13.09
N ILE A 61 7.81 7.62 -12.28
CA ILE A 61 7.46 6.19 -12.29
C ILE A 61 6.86 5.79 -13.64
N ARG A 62 5.97 6.61 -14.19
CA ARG A 62 5.36 6.38 -15.51
C ARG A 62 6.41 6.25 -16.60
N GLU A 63 7.39 7.14 -16.62
CA GLU A 63 8.47 7.13 -17.59
C GLU A 63 9.37 5.88 -17.42
N GLN A 64 9.79 5.58 -16.19
CA GLN A 64 10.73 4.51 -15.91
C GLN A 64 10.13 3.11 -16.10
N LEU A 65 8.86 2.93 -15.77
CA LEU A 65 8.17 1.64 -15.85
C LEU A 65 7.25 1.51 -17.07
N SER A 66 7.25 2.50 -17.96
CA SER A 66 6.39 2.51 -19.16
C SER A 66 4.91 2.27 -18.81
N VAL A 67 4.43 2.91 -17.74
CA VAL A 67 3.03 2.80 -17.35
C VAL A 67 2.15 3.38 -18.46
N PRO A 68 1.16 2.64 -18.99
CA PRO A 68 0.31 3.10 -20.08
C PRO A 68 -0.43 4.40 -19.77
N ASP A 69 -0.73 5.17 -20.81
CA ASP A 69 -1.67 6.28 -20.70
C ASP A 69 -3.04 5.76 -20.27
N GLY A 70 -3.79 6.59 -19.55
CA GLY A 70 -5.10 6.20 -19.03
C GLY A 70 -5.06 5.40 -17.72
N GLN A 71 -3.88 5.29 -17.08
CA GLN A 71 -3.75 4.68 -15.77
C GLN A 71 -3.19 5.65 -14.73
N THR A 72 -3.79 5.66 -13.55
CA THR A 72 -3.32 6.41 -12.37
C THR A 72 -2.50 5.52 -11.46
N ILE A 73 -1.32 6.00 -11.03
CA ILE A 73 -0.48 5.32 -10.03
C ILE A 73 -1.07 5.60 -8.64
N ILE A 74 -1.44 4.52 -7.94
CA ILE A 74 -2.10 4.58 -6.62
C ILE A 74 -1.07 4.56 -5.49
N CYS A 75 -0.20 3.59 -5.48
CA CYS A 75 0.81 3.39 -4.44
C CYS A 75 1.92 2.45 -4.90
N GLY A 76 2.97 2.38 -4.09
CA GLY A 76 3.88 1.25 -4.07
C GLY A 76 3.55 0.28 -2.94
N MET A 77 4.16 -0.89 -2.97
CA MET A 77 4.14 -1.85 -1.87
C MET A 77 5.46 -2.61 -1.85
N SER A 78 6.14 -2.59 -0.71
CA SER A 78 7.26 -3.47 -0.45
C SER A 78 6.78 -4.84 -0.01
N LEU A 79 7.50 -5.90 -0.41
CA LEU A 79 7.22 -7.27 -0.01
C LEU A 79 8.54 -7.97 0.34
N GLY A 80 8.60 -8.59 1.50
CA GLY A 80 9.78 -9.29 2.01
C GLY A 80 9.57 -9.81 3.42
N TYR A 81 10.68 -9.99 4.13
CA TYR A 81 10.66 -10.35 5.55
C TYR A 81 10.90 -9.10 6.38
N ALA A 82 10.07 -8.88 7.43
CA ALA A 82 10.30 -7.77 8.34
C ALA A 82 11.61 -7.96 9.11
N ASP A 83 12.37 -6.88 9.26
CA ASP A 83 13.53 -6.82 10.13
C ASP A 83 13.04 -6.77 11.59
N PRO A 84 13.29 -7.80 12.42
CA PRO A 84 12.80 -7.83 13.80
C PRO A 84 13.50 -6.78 14.69
N ASP A 85 14.68 -6.31 14.30
CA ASP A 85 15.46 -5.35 15.06
C ASP A 85 15.14 -3.89 14.68
N ALA A 86 14.35 -3.67 13.63
CA ALA A 86 13.94 -2.33 13.23
C ALA A 86 12.92 -1.75 14.24
N PRO A 87 13.19 -0.58 14.83
CA PRO A 87 12.31 0.01 15.85
C PRO A 87 10.91 0.31 15.32
N GLU A 88 10.77 0.57 14.02
CA GLU A 88 9.48 0.80 13.36
C GLU A 88 8.58 -0.45 13.41
N ASN A 89 9.15 -1.64 13.45
CA ASN A 89 8.42 -2.91 13.50
C ASN A 89 8.00 -3.29 14.93
N ALA A 90 8.61 -2.69 15.95
CA ALA A 90 8.23 -2.88 17.35
C ALA A 90 7.06 -2.00 17.78
N PHE A 91 6.69 -0.99 16.99
CA PHE A 91 5.62 -0.07 17.31
C PHE A 91 4.25 -0.64 16.90
N THR A 92 3.37 -0.80 17.89
CA THR A 92 1.96 -1.14 17.65
C THR A 92 1.09 0.07 17.95
N PRO A 93 0.52 0.75 16.94
CA PRO A 93 -0.36 1.89 17.18
C PRO A 93 -1.65 1.46 17.88
N GLU A 94 -2.13 2.29 18.78
CA GLU A 94 -3.43 2.11 19.43
C GLU A 94 -4.56 2.05 18.38
N ARG A 95 -5.64 1.40 18.74
CA ARG A 95 -6.87 1.36 17.96
C ARG A 95 -7.97 2.08 18.70
N GLU A 96 -8.70 2.93 17.99
CA GLU A 96 -9.87 3.58 18.54
C GLU A 96 -10.94 2.54 18.91
N PRO A 97 -11.63 2.71 20.05
CA PRO A 97 -12.78 1.88 20.37
C PRO A 97 -13.93 2.10 19.36
N VAL A 98 -14.75 1.08 19.14
CA VAL A 98 -15.82 1.12 18.13
C VAL A 98 -16.74 2.31 18.33
N GLU A 99 -17.03 2.68 19.56
CA GLU A 99 -17.92 3.77 19.94
C GLU A 99 -17.37 5.15 19.52
N ALA A 100 -16.06 5.28 19.30
CA ALA A 100 -15.44 6.55 18.90
C ALA A 100 -15.72 6.91 17.43
N TYR A 101 -16.03 5.93 16.58
CA TYR A 101 -16.23 6.15 15.13
C TYR A 101 -17.54 5.54 14.59
N THR A 102 -18.37 4.96 15.45
CA THR A 102 -19.63 4.33 15.04
C THR A 102 -20.81 4.92 15.81
N THR A 103 -21.88 5.23 15.11
CA THR A 103 -23.16 5.57 15.71
C THR A 103 -24.14 4.43 15.47
N PHE A 104 -24.68 3.86 16.54
CA PHE A 104 -25.75 2.88 16.46
C PHE A 104 -27.09 3.61 16.43
N VAL A 105 -27.95 3.26 15.49
CA VAL A 105 -29.28 3.84 15.31
C VAL A 105 -30.29 2.73 15.52
N ASP A 106 -31.21 2.93 16.49
CA ASP A 106 -32.33 2.02 16.83
C ASP A 106 -33.48 2.18 15.85
#